data_17aaa65f9669a3b035525ba3e24cf45b
#
_entry.id   17aaa65f9669a3b035525ba3e24cf45b
#
_cell.length_a   1.000
_cell.length_b   1.000
_cell.length_c   1.000
_cell.angle_alpha   90.00
_cell.angle_beta   90.00
_cell.angle_gamma   90.00
#
_symmetry.space_group_name_H-M   'P 1'
#
loop_
_entity.id
_entity.type
_entity.pdbx_description
1 polymer ?
#
loop_
_entity_poly.entity_id
_entity_poly.type
_entity_poly.pdbx_seq_one_letter_code
_entity_poly.pdbx_strand_id
1 'polypeptide(L)'
;MGSTSDLPVMEKAAQFLNDMQVPFEINALSAHRTPSAVEDFAKNAASRGIKVIIAAAGMAAALPGVIAANTTLPVIGVPIKGMLDGLDAMLSIIQMPPGI
;
A
#
# COMPACT_ATOMS: atom_id res chain seq x y z
N MET A 1 -1.71 -4.28 -1.51
CA MET A 1 -3.05 -4.00 -0.93
C MET A 1 -3.26 -4.78 0.34
N GLY A 2 -4.05 -4.22 1.28
CA GLY A 2 -4.27 -4.83 2.60
C GLY A 2 -5.23 -6.02 2.61
N SER A 3 -6.02 -6.17 1.57
CA SER A 3 -7.00 -7.26 1.44
C SER A 3 -7.22 -7.57 -0.04
N THR A 4 -7.56 -8.83 -0.32
CA THR A 4 -7.99 -9.22 -1.68
C THR A 4 -9.30 -8.55 -2.11
N SER A 5 -10.09 -8.05 -1.15
CA SER A 5 -11.28 -7.26 -1.43
C SER A 5 -10.98 -5.91 -2.11
N ASP A 6 -9.74 -5.43 -2.02
CA ASP A 6 -9.28 -4.19 -2.66
C ASP A 6 -8.92 -4.41 -4.14
N LEU A 7 -8.80 -5.66 -4.57
CA LEU A 7 -8.35 -6.01 -5.92
C LEU A 7 -9.18 -5.36 -7.03
N PRO A 8 -10.53 -5.32 -6.97
CA PRO A 8 -11.31 -4.68 -8.04
C PRO A 8 -10.94 -3.22 -8.30
N VAL A 9 -10.53 -2.49 -7.26
CA VAL A 9 -10.05 -1.11 -7.38
C VAL A 9 -8.63 -1.10 -7.94
N MET A 10 -7.75 -1.95 -7.41
CA MET A 10 -6.34 -1.98 -7.77
C MET A 10 -6.08 -2.58 -9.16
N GLU A 11 -7.00 -3.39 -9.68
CA GLU A 11 -6.90 -3.90 -11.07
C GLU A 11 -6.83 -2.77 -12.10
N LYS A 12 -7.50 -1.65 -11.84
CA LYS A 12 -7.44 -0.48 -12.74
C LYS A 12 -6.04 0.12 -12.79
N ALA A 13 -5.37 0.21 -11.64
CA ALA A 13 -3.99 0.66 -11.57
C ALA A 13 -3.04 -0.34 -12.25
N ALA A 14 -3.25 -1.63 -12.02
CA ALA A 14 -2.47 -2.69 -12.67
C ALA A 14 -2.61 -2.66 -14.19
N GLN A 15 -3.83 -2.47 -14.69
CA GLN A 15 -4.08 -2.35 -16.14
C GLN A 15 -3.37 -1.14 -16.72
N PHE A 16 -3.44 0.01 -16.04
CA PHE A 16 -2.74 1.22 -16.47
C PHE A 16 -1.22 0.99 -16.55
N LEU A 17 -0.63 0.39 -15.52
CA LEU A 17 0.80 0.09 -15.51
C LEU A 17 1.19 -0.88 -16.64
N ASN A 18 0.34 -1.89 -16.87
CA ASN A 18 0.56 -2.83 -17.96
C ASN A 18 0.50 -2.15 -19.34
N ASP A 19 -0.46 -1.27 -19.56
CA ASP A 19 -0.60 -0.51 -20.81
C ASP A 19 0.61 0.42 -21.04
N MET A 20 1.18 0.95 -19.96
CA MET A 20 2.39 1.79 -20.00
C MET A 20 3.68 0.96 -20.04
N GLN A 21 3.60 -0.36 -20.06
CA GLN A 21 4.76 -1.27 -20.07
C GLN A 21 5.67 -1.08 -18.83
N VAL A 22 5.10 -0.73 -17.70
CA VAL A 22 5.82 -0.63 -16.42
C VAL A 22 5.73 -1.98 -15.71
N PRO A 23 6.87 -2.65 -15.43
CA PRO A 23 6.86 -3.90 -14.67
C PRO A 23 6.33 -3.69 -13.26
N PHE A 24 5.49 -4.61 -12.79
CA PHE A 24 4.95 -4.56 -11.43
C PHE A 24 4.64 -5.96 -10.90
N GLU A 25 4.48 -6.06 -9.59
CA GLU A 25 3.90 -7.22 -8.91
C GLU A 25 2.73 -6.77 -8.03
N ILE A 26 1.80 -7.66 -7.74
CA ILE A 26 0.66 -7.40 -6.84
C ILE A 26 0.75 -8.34 -5.66
N ASN A 27 0.65 -7.78 -4.46
CA ASN A 27 0.67 -8.52 -3.20
C ASN A 27 -0.55 -8.15 -2.34
N ALA A 28 -1.12 -9.13 -1.66
CA ALA A 28 -2.10 -8.91 -0.60
C ALA A 28 -1.41 -9.14 0.75
N LEU A 29 -1.12 -8.04 1.46
CA LEU A 29 -0.39 -8.03 2.72
C LEU A 29 -1.12 -7.12 3.71
N SER A 30 -1.53 -7.64 4.84
CA SER A 30 -2.30 -6.89 5.84
C SER A 30 -1.41 -6.43 7.00
N ALA A 31 -1.37 -5.13 7.26
CA ALA A 31 -0.65 -4.59 8.41
C ALA A 31 -1.21 -5.11 9.74
N HIS A 32 -2.52 -5.39 9.79
CA HIS A 32 -3.17 -5.88 11.00
C HIS A 32 -3.12 -7.41 11.16
N ARG A 33 -3.21 -8.16 10.05
CA ARG A 33 -3.31 -9.62 10.08
C ARG A 33 -1.97 -10.33 9.82
N THR A 34 -1.11 -9.73 9.02
CA THR A 34 0.21 -10.29 8.66
C THR A 34 1.32 -9.23 8.79
N PRO A 35 1.49 -8.63 9.98
CA PRO A 35 2.43 -7.51 10.16
C PRO A 35 3.88 -7.87 9.83
N SER A 36 4.33 -9.06 10.21
CA SER A 36 5.70 -9.51 9.90
C SER A 36 5.96 -9.61 8.40
N ALA A 37 4.99 -10.12 7.65
CA ALA A 37 5.11 -10.22 6.19
C ALA A 37 5.17 -8.83 5.53
N VAL A 38 4.43 -7.86 6.06
CA VAL A 38 4.47 -6.47 5.59
C VAL A 38 5.85 -5.85 5.87
N GLU A 39 6.37 -6.04 7.06
CA GLU A 39 7.68 -5.54 7.46
C GLU A 39 8.80 -6.14 6.59
N ASP A 40 8.80 -7.46 6.41
CA ASP A 40 9.77 -8.16 5.58
C ASP A 40 9.69 -7.69 4.11
N PHE A 41 8.50 -7.53 3.58
CA PHE A 41 8.30 -7.00 2.24
C PHE A 41 8.91 -5.60 2.09
N ALA A 42 8.59 -4.70 3.02
CA ALA A 42 9.07 -3.31 2.96
C ALA A 42 10.59 -3.23 3.09
N LYS A 43 11.19 -3.96 4.03
CA LYS A 43 12.64 -3.98 4.26
C LYS A 43 13.43 -4.55 3.08
N ASN A 44 12.87 -5.51 2.35
CA ASN A 44 13.55 -6.17 1.24
C ASN A 44 13.21 -5.60 -0.14
N ALA A 45 12.25 -4.69 -0.23
CA ALA A 45 11.76 -4.17 -1.50
C ALA A 45 12.85 -3.52 -2.35
N ALA A 46 13.64 -2.62 -1.78
CA ALA A 46 14.71 -1.91 -2.48
C ALA A 46 15.77 -2.86 -3.04
N SER A 47 16.21 -3.86 -2.25
CA SER A 47 17.21 -4.84 -2.69
C SER A 47 16.69 -5.77 -3.80
N ARG A 48 15.36 -5.94 -3.91
CA ARG A 48 14.71 -6.67 -5.00
C ARG A 48 14.53 -5.85 -6.28
N GLY A 49 14.94 -4.59 -6.28
CA GLY A 49 14.82 -3.70 -7.44
C GLY A 49 13.51 -2.94 -7.52
N ILE A 50 12.66 -3.00 -6.50
CA ILE A 50 11.43 -2.19 -6.43
C ILE A 50 11.82 -0.72 -6.24
N LYS A 51 11.19 0.18 -6.99
CA LYS A 51 11.51 1.62 -6.97
C LYS A 51 10.42 2.45 -6.29
N VAL A 52 9.17 2.01 -6.37
CA VAL A 52 8.00 2.68 -5.79
C VAL A 52 7.04 1.62 -5.28
N ILE A 53 6.40 1.88 -4.16
CA ILE A 53 5.37 1.00 -3.61
C ILE A 53 4.04 1.74 -3.62
N ILE A 54 3.01 1.12 -4.19
CA ILE A 54 1.63 1.60 -4.14
C ILE A 54 0.91 0.75 -3.10
N ALA A 55 0.47 1.38 -2.01
CA ALA A 55 -0.13 0.69 -0.87
C ALA A 55 -1.59 1.12 -0.69
N ALA A 56 -2.52 0.23 -0.99
CA ALA A 56 -3.95 0.46 -0.88
C ALA A 56 -4.52 -0.20 0.39
N ALA A 57 -5.32 0.54 1.12
CA ALA A 57 -5.99 0.04 2.31
C ALA A 57 -7.26 0.85 2.61
N GLY A 58 -8.25 0.20 3.23
CA GLY A 58 -9.49 0.82 3.66
C GLY A 58 -9.61 0.92 5.18
N MET A 59 -10.65 1.58 5.66
CA MET A 59 -10.94 1.79 7.09
C MET A 59 -9.73 2.40 7.83
N ALA A 60 -9.29 1.80 8.93
CA ALA A 60 -8.04 2.16 9.62
C ALA A 60 -6.83 1.73 8.76
N ALA A 61 -6.57 2.46 7.70
CA ALA A 61 -5.66 2.12 6.61
C ALA A 61 -4.19 2.23 7.04
N ALA A 62 -3.73 1.33 7.90
CA ALA A 62 -2.39 1.33 8.47
C ALA A 62 -1.29 0.91 7.47
N LEU A 63 -1.64 0.18 6.42
CA LEU A 63 -0.66 -0.44 5.53
C LEU A 63 0.35 0.56 4.91
N PRO A 64 -0.08 1.70 4.34
CA PRO A 64 0.88 2.64 3.76
C PRO A 64 1.89 3.18 4.77
N GLY A 65 1.44 3.57 5.97
CA GLY A 65 2.31 4.08 7.03
C GLY A 65 3.27 3.03 7.56
N VAL A 66 2.81 1.79 7.75
CA VAL A 66 3.68 0.68 8.19
C VAL A 66 4.76 0.38 7.14
N ILE A 67 4.40 0.37 5.87
CA ILE A 67 5.39 0.18 4.80
C ILE A 67 6.38 1.35 4.78
N ALA A 68 5.90 2.58 4.82
CA ALA A 68 6.75 3.77 4.79
C ALA A 68 7.71 3.84 5.98
N ALA A 69 7.31 3.33 7.14
CA ALA A 69 8.17 3.24 8.32
C ALA A 69 9.32 2.23 8.17
N ASN A 70 9.22 1.30 7.23
CA ASN A 70 10.16 0.20 7.04
C ASN A 70 10.97 0.27 5.73
N THR A 71 10.85 1.36 4.97
CA THR A 71 11.60 1.55 3.72
C THR A 71 11.86 3.03 3.45
N THR A 72 12.92 3.31 2.71
CA THR A 72 13.21 4.66 2.19
C THR A 72 12.64 4.87 0.77
N LEU A 73 12.01 3.85 0.19
CA LEU A 73 11.35 3.98 -1.11
C LEU A 73 10.12 4.89 -1.01
N PRO A 74 9.78 5.60 -2.09
CA PRO A 74 8.51 6.32 -2.16
C PRO A 74 7.33 5.36 -1.98
N VAL A 75 6.39 5.72 -1.12
CA VAL A 75 5.15 4.96 -0.88
C VAL A 75 3.96 5.84 -1.23
N ILE A 76 3.14 5.38 -2.18
CA ILE A 76 1.92 6.04 -2.60
C ILE A 76 0.76 5.36 -1.87
N GLY A 77 0.14 6.07 -0.93
CA GLY A 77 -1.04 5.58 -0.23
C GLY A 77 -2.30 5.73 -1.09
N VAL A 78 -3.09 4.68 -1.17
CA VAL A 78 -4.38 4.70 -1.88
C VAL A 78 -5.50 4.41 -0.88
N PRO A 79 -6.31 5.42 -0.50
CA PRO A 79 -7.44 5.21 0.40
C PRO A 79 -8.57 4.48 -0.33
N ILE A 80 -8.93 3.32 0.19
CA ILE A 80 -10.05 2.53 -0.34
C ILE A 80 -11.34 2.96 0.34
N LYS A 81 -12.36 3.22 -0.46
CA LYS A 81 -13.69 3.59 0.01
C LYS A 81 -14.28 2.47 0.87
N GLY A 82 -14.71 2.83 2.06
CA GLY A 82 -15.32 1.91 3.03
C GLY A 82 -16.44 2.61 3.82
N MET A 83 -16.49 2.39 5.13
CA MET A 83 -17.57 2.81 6.03
C MET A 83 -17.82 4.33 6.05
N LEU A 84 -16.78 5.15 6.05
CA LEU A 84 -16.87 6.62 6.00
C LEU A 84 -16.53 7.17 4.61
N ASP A 85 -16.91 6.45 3.58
CA ASP A 85 -16.77 6.87 2.19
C ASP A 85 -15.30 7.13 1.77
N GLY A 86 -14.37 6.50 2.47
CA GLY A 86 -12.92 6.64 2.23
C GLY A 86 -12.24 7.73 3.06
N LEU A 87 -12.99 8.58 3.77
CA LEU A 87 -12.42 9.63 4.61
C LEU A 87 -11.58 9.05 5.75
N ASP A 88 -12.05 7.99 6.41
CA ASP A 88 -11.35 7.27 7.45
C ASP A 88 -10.00 6.73 6.94
N ALA A 89 -9.99 6.11 5.79
CA ALA A 89 -8.77 5.60 5.16
C ALA A 89 -7.80 6.73 4.79
N MET A 90 -8.30 7.81 4.20
CA MET A 90 -7.48 8.96 3.85
C MET A 90 -6.83 9.58 5.09
N LEU A 91 -7.59 9.81 6.15
CA LEU A 91 -7.05 10.38 7.39
C LEU A 91 -6.01 9.45 8.05
N SER A 92 -6.24 8.14 8.03
CA SER A 92 -5.27 7.15 8.54
C SER A 92 -3.94 7.17 7.75
N ILE A 93 -4.00 7.44 6.45
CA ILE A 93 -2.82 7.47 5.59
C ILE A 93 -2.01 8.76 5.78
N ILE A 94 -2.68 9.92 5.87
CA ILE A 94 -1.99 11.21 5.88
C ILE A 94 -1.54 11.66 7.27
N GLN A 95 -2.15 11.16 8.34
CA GLN A 95 -1.81 11.54 9.71
C GLN A 95 -0.65 10.69 10.23
N MET A 96 0.54 10.93 9.72
CA MET A 96 1.76 10.22 10.13
C MET A 96 2.60 11.11 11.06
N PRO A 97 3.33 10.50 12.02
CA PRO A 97 4.30 11.23 12.82
C PRO A 97 5.45 11.74 11.94
N PRO A 98 6.18 12.79 12.39
CA PRO A 98 7.33 13.29 11.65
C PRO A 98 8.36 12.19 11.35
N GLY A 99 8.87 12.17 10.14
CA GLY A 99 9.91 11.24 9.70
C GLY A 99 9.40 9.99 8.97
N ILE A 100 8.08 9.87 8.86
CA ILE A 100 7.49 8.76 8.10
C ILE A 100 6.86 9.29 6.82
#